data_5c002df8dc99e31931b981d38c39cef3
#
_entry.id   5c002df8dc99e31931b981d38c39cef3
#
_cell.length_a   1.000
_cell.length_b   1.000
_cell.length_c   1.000
_cell.angle_alpha   90.00
_cell.angle_beta   90.00
_cell.angle_gamma   90.00
#
_symmetry.space_group_name_H-M   'P 1'
#
loop_
_entity.id
_entity.type
_entity.pdbx_description
1 polymer ?
#
loop_
_entity_poly.entity_id
_entity_poly.type
_entity_poly.pdbx_seq_one_letter_code
_entity_poly.pdbx_strand_id
1 'polypeptide(L)'
;MRQGSIKWWAQWHRAHHRYVDTGLDPYNARRGLFYSHLGWTIFRRHERDWDVDISDLENDPVVVWQDRYYYPLSLLACFGLPTMIPWLGWADWRGGLYFAGLCRMVVAYHSTFAVNSFAHWSGSQPFSKTTTARDNFIVGLIALGEGYHNFHHEFPTDYRNGVRWYDLDVSKWVILLLEQLQLATNLHKVSDEVIDSCRRQYRQEKQLPPADTFSADHGEVPPIEWDEYVQQAESGRGLVAIAGFVYDVSNFVDRHPGGEKILKTAMGRDATAMFHGGGHNHSLAASNILSTMLVYVIRGGGRVELLNKKEKQSQ
;
A
#
# COMPACT_ATOMS: atom_id res chain seq x y z
N MET A 1 22.82 -6.15 -9.15
CA MET A 1 21.44 -5.68 -8.93
C MET A 1 21.09 -5.92 -7.47
N ARG A 2 20.65 -4.90 -6.74
CA ARG A 2 20.20 -5.05 -5.38
C ARG A 2 18.67 -5.05 -5.39
N GLN A 3 18.04 -6.20 -5.40
CA GLN A 3 16.79 -6.37 -4.69
C GLN A 3 17.23 -6.62 -3.25
N GLY A 4 17.14 -5.65 -2.39
CA GLY A 4 17.77 -5.63 -1.08
C GLY A 4 17.12 -6.55 -0.04
N SER A 5 17.46 -6.31 1.22
CA SER A 5 16.81 -6.94 2.39
C SER A 5 15.31 -6.65 2.45
N ILE A 6 14.61 -7.31 3.36
CA ILE A 6 13.20 -7.02 3.69
C ILE A 6 13.03 -5.53 3.99
N LYS A 7 13.90 -4.94 4.83
CA LYS A 7 13.89 -3.52 5.17
C LYS A 7 14.00 -2.64 3.92
N TRP A 8 14.99 -2.89 3.08
CA TRP A 8 15.19 -2.13 1.85
C TRP A 8 14.00 -2.23 0.90
N TRP A 9 13.51 -3.45 0.66
CA TRP A 9 12.37 -3.67 -0.25
C TRP A 9 11.10 -3.00 0.25
N ALA A 10 10.77 -3.17 1.54
CA ALA A 10 9.57 -2.58 2.13
C ALA A 10 9.62 -1.04 2.10
N GLN A 11 10.77 -0.42 2.38
CA GLN A 11 10.94 1.03 2.25
C GLN A 11 10.68 1.51 0.82
N TRP A 12 11.25 0.83 -0.18
CA TRP A 12 11.06 1.18 -1.59
C TRP A 12 9.61 0.98 -2.03
N HIS A 13 8.98 -0.07 -1.57
CA HIS A 13 7.58 -0.38 -1.90
C HIS A 13 6.61 0.62 -1.25
N ARG A 14 6.82 0.99 0.02
CA ARG A 14 6.09 2.07 0.69
C ARG A 14 6.27 3.40 -0.04
N ALA A 15 7.48 3.71 -0.49
CA ALA A 15 7.74 4.91 -1.30
C ALA A 15 7.00 4.84 -2.65
N HIS A 16 6.96 3.68 -3.30
CA HIS A 16 6.19 3.49 -4.52
C HIS A 16 4.70 3.75 -4.30
N HIS A 17 4.08 3.16 -3.27
CA HIS A 17 2.67 3.42 -2.96
C HIS A 17 2.39 4.90 -2.64
N ARG A 18 3.25 5.53 -1.85
CA ARG A 18 3.08 6.94 -1.46
C ARG A 18 3.23 7.91 -2.63
N TYR A 19 4.16 7.63 -3.55
CA TYR A 19 4.54 8.54 -4.61
C TYR A 19 4.22 8.01 -6.01
N VAL A 20 3.36 7.00 -6.11
CA VAL A 20 3.03 6.33 -7.37
C VAL A 20 2.77 7.32 -8.50
N ASP A 21 3.34 7.08 -9.68
CA ASP A 21 3.22 7.90 -10.88
C ASP A 21 3.79 9.32 -10.79
N THR A 22 4.49 9.66 -9.71
CA THR A 22 5.12 10.98 -9.54
C THR A 22 6.62 10.94 -9.83
N GLY A 23 7.24 12.11 -9.80
CA GLY A 23 8.70 12.23 -9.91
C GLY A 23 9.46 11.55 -8.77
N LEU A 24 8.87 11.23 -7.63
CA LEU A 24 9.48 10.56 -6.48
C LEU A 24 9.28 9.05 -6.49
N ASP A 25 8.39 8.52 -7.32
CA ASP A 25 8.16 7.09 -7.48
C ASP A 25 9.44 6.37 -7.96
N PRO A 26 9.96 5.39 -7.20
CA PRO A 26 11.17 4.65 -7.60
C PRO A 26 11.02 3.92 -8.93
N TYR A 27 9.83 3.42 -9.24
CA TYR A 27 9.54 2.59 -10.42
C TYR A 27 8.80 3.34 -11.52
N ASN A 28 8.37 4.54 -11.30
CA ASN A 28 7.55 5.45 -12.10
C ASN A 28 7.22 4.98 -13.52
N ALA A 29 6.05 4.38 -13.69
CA ALA A 29 5.57 3.83 -14.96
C ALA A 29 5.35 4.92 -16.04
N ARG A 30 5.13 6.19 -15.66
CA ARG A 30 5.01 7.32 -16.60
C ARG A 30 6.31 7.64 -17.31
N ARG A 31 7.44 7.12 -16.86
CA ARG A 31 8.74 7.21 -17.56
C ARG A 31 8.90 6.17 -18.66
N GLY A 32 7.89 5.37 -18.92
CA GLY A 32 7.82 4.34 -19.94
C GLY A 32 8.18 2.95 -19.45
N LEU A 33 7.77 1.96 -20.26
CA LEU A 33 7.85 0.53 -19.95
C LEU A 33 9.29 0.07 -19.63
N PHE A 34 10.27 0.52 -20.41
CA PHE A 34 11.67 0.14 -20.17
C PHE A 34 12.16 0.63 -18.81
N TYR A 35 11.83 1.90 -18.45
CA TYR A 35 12.28 2.44 -17.18
C TYR A 35 11.64 1.69 -16.00
N SER A 36 10.33 1.50 -15.99
CA SER A 36 9.63 0.83 -14.90
C SER A 36 9.97 -0.67 -14.81
N HIS A 37 10.34 -1.32 -15.93
CA HIS A 37 10.76 -2.72 -15.93
C HIS A 37 12.20 -2.90 -15.44
N LEU A 38 13.16 -2.31 -16.13
CA LEU A 38 14.60 -2.55 -15.90
C LEU A 38 15.38 -1.26 -15.64
N GLY A 39 14.99 -0.15 -16.26
CA GLY A 39 15.75 1.10 -16.24
C GLY A 39 16.00 1.65 -14.85
N TRP A 40 15.05 1.52 -13.92
CA TRP A 40 15.20 1.97 -12.54
C TRP A 40 16.34 1.27 -11.79
N THR A 41 16.74 0.07 -12.19
CA THR A 41 17.89 -0.66 -11.62
C THR A 41 19.23 -0.19 -12.17
N ILE A 42 19.24 0.41 -13.38
CA ILE A 42 20.40 0.87 -14.11
C ILE A 42 20.67 2.34 -13.86
N PHE A 43 19.63 3.16 -13.99
CA PHE A 43 19.71 4.60 -13.82
C PHE A 43 19.53 4.96 -12.35
N ARG A 44 20.63 5.00 -11.60
CA ARG A 44 20.60 5.41 -10.19
C ARG A 44 19.97 6.79 -10.06
N ARG A 45 18.89 6.86 -9.31
CA ARG A 45 18.51 8.10 -8.63
C ARG A 45 19.34 8.19 -7.35
N HIS A 46 19.79 9.40 -7.01
CA HIS A 46 20.21 9.65 -5.65
C HIS A 46 19.07 9.21 -4.73
N GLU A 47 19.39 8.46 -3.67
CA GLU A 47 18.45 8.15 -2.61
C GLU A 47 17.91 9.50 -2.14
N ARG A 48 16.68 9.78 -2.54
CA ARG A 48 15.98 10.97 -2.06
C ARG A 48 15.43 10.58 -0.70
N ASP A 49 15.40 11.52 0.21
CA ASP A 49 14.78 11.38 1.51
C ASP A 49 13.27 11.22 1.30
N TRP A 50 12.84 9.97 1.09
CA TRP A 50 11.43 9.67 1.08
C TRP A 50 10.90 9.80 2.51
N ASP A 51 9.84 10.59 2.68
CA ASP A 51 9.11 10.67 3.93
C ASP A 51 8.19 9.46 4.06
N VAL A 52 8.77 8.28 4.33
CA VAL A 52 8.06 7.01 4.60
C VAL A 52 8.48 6.47 5.95
N ASP A 53 7.50 6.08 6.74
CA ASP A 53 7.76 5.49 8.04
C ASP A 53 8.23 4.04 7.90
N ILE A 54 9.37 3.74 8.48
CA ILE A 54 9.97 2.40 8.55
C ILE A 54 10.33 1.99 9.97
N SER A 55 9.81 2.71 10.97
CA SER A 55 10.13 2.49 12.38
C SER A 55 9.75 1.09 12.87
N ASP A 56 8.66 0.53 12.34
CA ASP A 56 8.26 -0.86 12.59
C ASP A 56 9.30 -1.87 12.12
N LEU A 57 9.91 -1.63 10.95
CA LEU A 57 10.96 -2.50 10.38
C LEU A 57 12.29 -2.36 11.14
N GLU A 58 12.59 -1.16 11.66
CA GLU A 58 13.79 -0.89 12.44
C GLU A 58 13.73 -1.50 13.85
N ASN A 59 12.53 -1.67 14.36
CA ASN A 59 12.29 -2.28 15.68
C ASN A 59 12.04 -3.80 15.60
N ASP A 60 11.87 -4.38 14.42
CA ASP A 60 11.70 -5.82 14.26
C ASP A 60 13.05 -6.55 14.25
N PRO A 61 13.35 -7.39 15.27
CA PRO A 61 14.65 -8.06 15.38
C PRO A 61 14.93 -9.04 14.22
N VAL A 62 13.89 -9.62 13.59
CA VAL A 62 14.05 -10.54 12.46
C VAL A 62 14.44 -9.76 11.21
N VAL A 63 13.78 -8.63 10.97
CA VAL A 63 14.09 -7.72 9.84
C VAL A 63 15.51 -7.17 9.96
N VAL A 64 15.89 -6.68 11.15
CA VAL A 64 17.24 -6.16 11.43
C VAL A 64 18.30 -7.25 11.26
N TRP A 65 18.04 -8.47 11.76
CA TRP A 65 18.96 -9.59 11.59
C TRP A 65 19.09 -9.97 10.11
N GLN A 66 18.01 -10.08 9.36
CA GLN A 66 18.02 -10.42 7.94
C GLN A 66 18.73 -9.32 7.11
N ASP A 67 18.54 -8.06 7.42
CA ASP A 67 19.22 -6.94 6.77
C ASP A 67 20.74 -7.01 6.96
N ARG A 68 21.19 -7.27 8.20
CA ARG A 68 22.60 -7.44 8.55
C ARG A 68 23.27 -8.59 7.81
N TYR A 69 22.58 -9.71 7.68
CA TYR A 69 23.11 -10.93 7.05
C TYR A 69 22.61 -11.15 5.62
N TYR A 70 22.05 -10.11 4.99
CA TYR A 70 21.43 -10.22 3.68
C TYR A 70 22.32 -10.87 2.62
N TYR A 71 23.58 -10.45 2.50
CA TYR A 71 24.49 -10.97 1.47
C TYR A 71 24.81 -12.46 1.63
N PRO A 72 25.30 -12.94 2.79
CA PRO A 72 25.54 -14.36 2.96
C PRO A 72 24.27 -15.21 2.83
N LEU A 73 23.14 -14.76 3.34
CA LEU A 73 21.86 -15.44 3.20
C LEU A 73 21.43 -15.53 1.73
N SER A 74 21.57 -14.44 0.97
CA SER A 74 21.24 -14.42 -0.46
C SER A 74 22.14 -15.30 -1.29
N LEU A 75 23.45 -15.31 -1.02
CA LEU A 75 24.39 -16.20 -1.71
C LEU A 75 24.05 -17.66 -1.43
N LEU A 76 23.77 -18.00 -0.19
CA LEU A 76 23.39 -19.37 0.19
C LEU A 76 22.06 -19.77 -0.45
N ALA A 77 21.01 -18.96 -0.32
CA ALA A 77 19.68 -19.30 -0.79
C ALA A 77 19.54 -19.25 -2.32
N CYS A 78 20.24 -18.33 -2.99
CA CYS A 78 20.12 -18.15 -4.44
C CYS A 78 21.06 -19.03 -5.26
N PHE A 79 22.22 -19.40 -4.69
CA PHE A 79 23.26 -20.16 -5.41
C PHE A 79 23.72 -21.40 -4.66
N GLY A 80 24.01 -21.27 -3.36
CA GLY A 80 24.52 -22.39 -2.56
C GLY A 80 23.58 -23.58 -2.55
N LEU A 81 22.38 -23.42 -2.00
CA LEU A 81 21.38 -24.50 -1.93
C LEU A 81 20.94 -25.00 -3.32
N PRO A 82 20.62 -24.14 -4.31
CA PRO A 82 20.24 -24.59 -5.64
C PRO A 82 21.35 -25.37 -6.38
N THR A 83 22.60 -25.11 -6.07
CA THR A 83 23.73 -25.88 -6.64
C THR A 83 23.97 -27.18 -5.87
N MET A 84 23.92 -27.12 -4.54
CA MET A 84 24.26 -28.26 -3.67
C MET A 84 23.23 -29.39 -3.75
N ILE A 85 21.92 -29.07 -3.84
CA ILE A 85 20.87 -30.08 -3.92
C ILE A 85 20.99 -30.99 -5.15
N PRO A 86 21.11 -30.49 -6.40
CA PRO A 86 21.33 -31.32 -7.57
C PRO A 86 22.69 -32.03 -7.55
N TRP A 87 23.71 -31.39 -7.01
CA TRP A 87 25.03 -32.01 -6.88
C TRP A 87 24.99 -33.25 -5.99
N LEU A 88 24.39 -33.18 -4.84
CA LEU A 88 24.25 -34.28 -3.89
C LEU A 88 23.21 -35.31 -4.33
N GLY A 89 22.11 -34.87 -4.98
CA GLY A 89 21.03 -35.77 -5.38
C GLY A 89 21.35 -36.62 -6.63
N TRP A 90 21.95 -36.02 -7.64
CA TRP A 90 22.23 -36.69 -8.95
C TRP A 90 23.50 -36.23 -9.62
N ALA A 91 24.48 -35.73 -8.86
CA ALA A 91 25.83 -35.35 -9.29
C ALA A 91 25.88 -34.24 -10.37
N ASP A 92 24.86 -33.39 -10.50
CA ASP A 92 24.79 -32.29 -11.50
C ASP A 92 24.86 -30.91 -10.83
N TRP A 93 26.04 -30.52 -10.36
CA TRP A 93 26.27 -29.18 -9.82
C TRP A 93 26.12 -28.06 -10.87
N ARG A 94 26.45 -28.38 -12.16
CA ARG A 94 26.33 -27.38 -13.25
C ARG A 94 24.89 -27.06 -13.54
N GLY A 95 24.02 -28.06 -13.70
CA GLY A 95 22.58 -27.85 -13.83
C GLY A 95 22.01 -27.11 -12.65
N GLY A 96 22.43 -27.44 -11.42
CA GLY A 96 22.06 -26.73 -10.22
C GLY A 96 22.43 -25.23 -10.27
N LEU A 97 23.71 -24.92 -10.61
CA LEU A 97 24.16 -23.53 -10.67
C LEU A 97 23.48 -22.73 -11.80
N TYR A 98 23.46 -23.27 -13.01
CA TYR A 98 22.98 -22.53 -14.17
C TYR A 98 21.47 -22.44 -14.23
N PHE A 99 20.73 -23.54 -14.00
CA PHE A 99 19.28 -23.53 -14.12
C PHE A 99 18.59 -23.14 -12.80
N ALA A 100 18.87 -23.85 -11.71
CA ALA A 100 18.20 -23.61 -10.43
C ALA A 100 18.74 -22.35 -9.71
N GLY A 101 19.96 -21.93 -9.98
CA GLY A 101 20.56 -20.68 -9.51
C GLY A 101 20.30 -19.52 -10.46
N LEU A 102 21.11 -19.40 -11.51
CA LEU A 102 21.16 -18.20 -12.36
C LEU A 102 19.89 -18.00 -13.20
N CYS A 103 19.44 -19.02 -13.94
CA CYS A 103 18.27 -18.91 -14.82
C CYS A 103 17.01 -18.59 -13.99
N ARG A 104 16.77 -19.34 -12.90
CA ARG A 104 15.67 -19.06 -11.97
C ARG A 104 15.71 -17.64 -11.42
N MET A 105 16.88 -17.13 -11.05
CA MET A 105 17.04 -15.77 -10.54
C MET A 105 16.66 -14.73 -11.59
N VAL A 106 17.08 -14.90 -12.85
CA VAL A 106 16.70 -14.01 -13.95
C VAL A 106 15.19 -14.02 -14.17
N VAL A 107 14.57 -15.21 -14.21
CA VAL A 107 13.12 -15.35 -14.36
C VAL A 107 12.38 -14.67 -13.20
N ALA A 108 12.81 -14.89 -11.96
CA ALA A 108 12.20 -14.27 -10.79
C ALA A 108 12.29 -12.73 -10.83
N TYR A 109 13.44 -12.18 -11.25
CA TYR A 109 13.58 -10.73 -11.40
C TYR A 109 12.64 -10.16 -12.47
N HIS A 110 12.57 -10.78 -13.63
CA HIS A 110 11.68 -10.32 -14.69
C HIS A 110 10.21 -10.46 -14.32
N SER A 111 9.83 -11.51 -13.57
CA SER A 111 8.48 -11.63 -13.01
C SER A 111 8.13 -10.46 -12.07
N THR A 112 9.02 -10.14 -11.14
CA THR A 112 8.85 -8.99 -10.23
C THR A 112 8.83 -7.65 -10.99
N PHE A 113 9.74 -7.47 -11.96
CA PHE A 113 9.78 -6.24 -12.76
C PHE A 113 8.53 -6.08 -13.64
N ALA A 114 7.91 -7.19 -14.05
CA ALA A 114 6.66 -7.15 -14.79
C ALA A 114 5.50 -6.58 -13.97
N VAL A 115 5.49 -6.77 -12.65
CA VAL A 115 4.52 -6.13 -11.76
C VAL A 115 4.65 -4.61 -11.84
N ASN A 116 5.87 -4.07 -11.71
CA ASN A 116 6.13 -2.63 -11.74
C ASN A 116 5.94 -2.00 -13.14
N SER A 117 5.92 -2.79 -14.20
CA SER A 117 5.85 -2.31 -15.57
C SER A 117 4.57 -2.71 -16.28
N PHE A 118 4.38 -4.00 -16.60
CA PHE A 118 3.21 -4.47 -17.36
C PHE A 118 1.91 -4.30 -16.59
N ALA A 119 1.90 -4.50 -15.26
CA ALA A 119 0.71 -4.26 -14.45
C ALA A 119 0.46 -2.76 -14.17
N HIS A 120 1.31 -1.84 -14.63
CA HIS A 120 1.03 -0.42 -14.74
C HIS A 120 0.75 0.06 -16.17
N TRP A 121 0.98 -0.79 -17.17
CA TRP A 121 0.83 -0.43 -18.57
C TRP A 121 -0.42 -1.00 -19.22
N SER A 122 -0.75 -2.27 -18.95
CA SER A 122 -1.84 -2.99 -19.62
C SER A 122 -2.68 -3.79 -18.63
N GLY A 123 -4.00 -3.81 -18.85
CA GLY A 123 -4.94 -4.53 -18.02
C GLY A 123 -6.18 -3.72 -17.67
N SER A 124 -6.98 -4.23 -16.75
CA SER A 124 -8.20 -3.60 -16.26
C SER A 124 -7.97 -2.77 -14.99
N GLN A 125 -8.81 -1.78 -14.79
CA GLN A 125 -8.85 -0.97 -13.56
C GLN A 125 -10.25 -1.05 -12.97
N PRO A 126 -10.54 -2.07 -12.15
CA PRO A 126 -11.89 -2.28 -11.62
C PRO A 126 -12.26 -1.39 -10.43
N PHE A 127 -11.27 -0.77 -9.76
CA PHE A 127 -11.46 -0.02 -8.53
C PHE A 127 -11.15 1.46 -8.67
N SER A 128 -10.10 1.82 -9.39
CA SER A 128 -9.62 3.20 -9.48
C SER A 128 -8.82 3.44 -10.75
N LYS A 129 -8.86 4.70 -11.25
CA LYS A 129 -7.98 5.22 -12.31
C LYS A 129 -7.03 6.31 -11.80
N THR A 130 -7.00 6.55 -10.50
CA THR A 130 -6.13 7.58 -9.91
C THR A 130 -4.66 7.29 -10.12
N THR A 131 -4.32 5.99 -10.23
CA THR A 131 -2.98 5.50 -10.54
C THR A 131 -2.94 4.73 -11.86
N THR A 132 -1.75 4.47 -12.38
CA THR A 132 -1.58 3.62 -13.57
C THR A 132 -1.73 2.13 -13.27
N ALA A 133 -1.77 1.70 -12.00
CA ALA A 133 -1.89 0.30 -11.61
C ALA A 133 -3.13 -0.39 -12.22
N ARG A 134 -2.96 -1.63 -12.71
CA ARG A 134 -3.95 -2.42 -13.44
C ARG A 134 -3.94 -3.87 -13.03
N ASP A 135 -5.09 -4.50 -13.08
CA ASP A 135 -5.18 -5.95 -12.98
C ASP A 135 -4.82 -6.57 -14.34
N ASN A 136 -3.74 -7.35 -14.35
CA ASN A 136 -3.19 -7.99 -15.55
C ASN A 136 -3.07 -9.50 -15.33
N PHE A 137 -3.85 -10.28 -16.09
CA PHE A 137 -3.90 -11.73 -15.95
C PHE A 137 -2.56 -12.42 -16.24
N ILE A 138 -1.82 -11.94 -17.26
CA ILE A 138 -0.52 -12.54 -17.62
C ILE A 138 0.50 -12.31 -16.51
N VAL A 139 0.55 -11.07 -15.98
CA VAL A 139 1.41 -10.78 -14.82
C VAL A 139 0.98 -11.61 -13.61
N GLY A 140 -0.32 -11.81 -13.40
CA GLY A 140 -0.86 -12.67 -12.35
C GLY A 140 -0.33 -14.12 -12.45
N LEU A 141 -0.23 -14.67 -13.66
CA LEU A 141 0.32 -16.01 -13.88
C LEU A 141 1.82 -16.07 -13.60
N ILE A 142 2.62 -15.17 -14.20
CA ILE A 142 4.08 -15.22 -14.11
C ILE A 142 4.64 -14.76 -12.76
N ALA A 143 3.90 -13.90 -12.05
CA ALA A 143 4.26 -13.38 -10.73
C ALA A 143 3.39 -13.99 -9.60
N LEU A 144 2.75 -15.15 -9.86
CA LEU A 144 2.06 -15.98 -8.87
C LEU A 144 0.99 -15.25 -8.05
N GLY A 145 0.28 -14.31 -8.67
CA GLY A 145 -0.83 -13.59 -8.06
C GLY A 145 -0.67 -12.07 -7.99
N GLU A 146 0.54 -11.54 -8.16
CA GLU A 146 0.80 -10.09 -8.08
C GLU A 146 0.18 -9.27 -9.24
N GLY A 147 -0.54 -9.94 -10.15
CA GLY A 147 -1.23 -9.27 -11.26
C GLY A 147 -2.55 -8.62 -10.90
N TYR A 148 -3.10 -8.80 -9.70
CA TYR A 148 -4.25 -8.05 -9.19
C TYR A 148 -3.82 -6.68 -8.64
N HIS A 149 -3.10 -5.93 -9.46
CA HIS A 149 -2.31 -4.79 -9.01
C HIS A 149 -3.13 -3.52 -8.78
N ASN A 150 -4.27 -3.36 -9.48
CA ASN A 150 -5.21 -2.27 -9.20
C ASN A 150 -5.92 -2.48 -7.86
N PHE A 151 -6.25 -3.72 -7.50
CA PHE A 151 -6.76 -4.04 -6.16
C PHE A 151 -5.70 -3.74 -5.08
N HIS A 152 -4.47 -4.21 -5.27
CA HIS A 152 -3.37 -4.01 -4.32
C HIS A 152 -3.07 -2.52 -4.06
N HIS A 153 -3.05 -1.69 -5.11
CA HIS A 153 -2.85 -0.24 -4.95
C HIS A 153 -4.02 0.47 -4.27
N GLU A 154 -5.24 -0.04 -4.45
CA GLU A 154 -6.43 0.56 -3.84
C GLU A 154 -6.61 0.10 -2.38
N PHE A 155 -6.24 -1.14 -2.05
CA PHE A 155 -6.35 -1.75 -0.73
C PHE A 155 -5.01 -2.28 -0.21
N PRO A 156 -4.00 -1.41 0.00
CA PRO A 156 -2.62 -1.84 0.28
C PRO A 156 -2.44 -2.52 1.64
N THR A 157 -3.42 -2.46 2.54
CA THR A 157 -3.40 -3.13 3.84
C THR A 157 -4.05 -4.52 3.82
N ASP A 158 -4.73 -4.89 2.73
CA ASP A 158 -5.29 -6.24 2.61
C ASP A 158 -4.16 -7.23 2.31
N TYR A 159 -4.10 -8.34 3.07
CA TYR A 159 -3.08 -9.36 2.87
C TYR A 159 -3.24 -10.13 1.55
N ARG A 160 -4.41 -9.99 0.90
CA ARG A 160 -4.73 -10.64 -0.38
C ARG A 160 -4.36 -9.72 -1.54
N ASN A 161 -3.87 -10.32 -2.62
CA ASN A 161 -3.88 -9.67 -3.93
C ASN A 161 -5.17 -10.01 -4.69
N GLY A 162 -5.60 -11.28 -4.70
CA GLY A 162 -6.85 -11.75 -5.29
C GLY A 162 -7.96 -11.90 -4.26
N VAL A 163 -9.09 -11.20 -4.46
CA VAL A 163 -10.21 -11.13 -3.50
C VAL A 163 -10.90 -12.49 -3.32
N ARG A 164 -11.14 -13.22 -4.44
CA ARG A 164 -11.87 -14.48 -4.41
C ARG A 164 -10.96 -15.62 -3.94
N TRP A 165 -11.53 -16.64 -3.31
CA TRP A 165 -10.74 -17.76 -2.81
C TRP A 165 -9.97 -18.51 -3.92
N TYR A 166 -10.51 -18.56 -5.14
CA TYR A 166 -9.92 -19.22 -6.31
C TYR A 166 -9.05 -18.30 -7.18
N ASP A 167 -8.98 -17.00 -6.90
CA ASP A 167 -8.06 -16.11 -7.60
C ASP A 167 -6.63 -16.60 -7.34
N LEU A 168 -5.85 -16.75 -8.42
CA LEU A 168 -4.47 -17.18 -8.32
C LEU A 168 -3.67 -16.16 -7.48
N ASP A 169 -3.37 -16.53 -6.25
CA ASP A 169 -2.65 -15.72 -5.29
C ASP A 169 -1.94 -16.66 -4.30
N VAL A 170 -0.73 -17.03 -4.69
CA VAL A 170 0.07 -17.99 -3.91
C VAL A 170 0.44 -17.41 -2.55
N SER A 171 0.71 -16.11 -2.48
CA SER A 171 1.01 -15.43 -1.21
C SER A 171 -0.14 -15.57 -0.22
N LYS A 172 -1.37 -15.33 -0.66
CA LYS A 172 -2.60 -15.52 0.14
C LYS A 172 -2.72 -16.96 0.66
N TRP A 173 -2.53 -17.93 -0.19
CA TRP A 173 -2.69 -19.34 0.22
C TRP A 173 -1.60 -19.76 1.20
N VAL A 174 -0.37 -19.30 1.03
CA VAL A 174 0.72 -19.54 2.00
C VAL A 174 0.41 -18.86 3.34
N ILE A 175 -0.04 -17.61 3.33
CA ILE A 175 -0.41 -16.87 4.55
C ILE A 175 -1.55 -17.58 5.28
N LEU A 176 -2.59 -18.04 4.58
CA LEU A 176 -3.69 -18.81 5.18
C LEU A 176 -3.22 -20.14 5.79
N LEU A 177 -2.29 -20.84 5.13
CA LEU A 177 -1.69 -22.03 5.70
C LEU A 177 -0.91 -21.72 6.98
N LEU A 178 -0.14 -20.64 6.98
CA LEU A 178 0.60 -20.20 8.17
C LEU A 178 -0.34 -19.77 9.31
N GLU A 179 -1.47 -19.14 8.99
CA GLU A 179 -2.51 -18.82 9.97
C GLU A 179 -3.09 -20.09 10.61
N GLN A 180 -3.43 -21.10 9.79
CA GLN A 180 -3.92 -22.40 10.30
C GLN A 180 -2.89 -23.09 11.20
N LEU A 181 -1.60 -22.92 10.91
CA LEU A 181 -0.50 -23.43 11.73
C LEU A 181 -0.17 -22.53 12.93
N GLN A 182 -0.93 -21.46 13.17
CA GLN A 182 -0.71 -20.45 14.22
C GLN A 182 0.67 -19.75 14.13
N LEU A 183 1.24 -19.71 12.92
CA LEU A 183 2.52 -19.02 12.62
C LEU A 183 2.30 -17.62 12.06
N ALA A 184 1.07 -17.28 11.63
CA ALA A 184 0.65 -15.95 11.26
C ALA A 184 -0.60 -15.55 12.04
N THR A 185 -0.68 -14.30 12.48
CA THR A 185 -1.80 -13.76 13.27
C THR A 185 -2.15 -12.37 12.76
N ASN A 186 -3.32 -11.84 13.16
CA ASN A 186 -3.77 -10.49 12.84
C ASN A 186 -3.80 -10.18 11.33
N LEU A 187 -4.31 -11.09 10.52
CA LEU A 187 -4.43 -10.88 9.08
C LEU A 187 -5.38 -9.71 8.79
N HIS A 188 -4.86 -8.69 8.14
CA HIS A 188 -5.65 -7.54 7.74
C HIS A 188 -6.43 -7.86 6.47
N LYS A 189 -7.75 -7.82 6.56
CA LYS A 189 -8.66 -8.05 5.46
C LYS A 189 -9.66 -6.90 5.39
N VAL A 190 -9.78 -6.28 4.23
CA VAL A 190 -10.84 -5.30 3.96
C VAL A 190 -12.16 -6.07 3.77
N SER A 191 -13.26 -5.56 4.31
CA SER A 191 -14.55 -6.23 4.20
C SER A 191 -15.05 -6.25 2.74
N ASP A 192 -15.77 -7.30 2.40
CA ASP A 192 -16.27 -7.49 1.03
C ASP A 192 -17.29 -6.38 0.67
N GLU A 193 -18.02 -5.83 1.68
CA GLU A 193 -18.95 -4.71 1.51
C GLU A 193 -18.21 -3.43 1.05
N VAL A 194 -17.06 -3.11 1.66
CA VAL A 194 -16.22 -1.95 1.28
C VAL A 194 -15.68 -2.14 -0.13
N ILE A 195 -15.17 -3.34 -0.45
CA ILE A 195 -14.65 -3.66 -1.77
C ILE A 195 -15.74 -3.51 -2.85
N ASP A 196 -16.94 -4.04 -2.61
CA ASP A 196 -18.05 -3.97 -3.55
C ASP A 196 -18.64 -2.56 -3.64
N SER A 197 -18.63 -1.79 -2.55
CA SER A 197 -19.01 -0.37 -2.56
C SER A 197 -18.06 0.42 -3.47
N CYS A 198 -16.75 0.25 -3.31
CA CYS A 198 -15.74 0.90 -4.14
C CYS A 198 -15.93 0.55 -5.63
N ARG A 199 -16.17 -0.73 -5.96
CA ARG A 199 -16.48 -1.15 -7.33
C ARG A 199 -17.73 -0.49 -7.90
N ARG A 200 -18.81 -0.41 -7.10
CA ARG A 200 -20.08 0.20 -7.55
C ARG A 200 -19.91 1.69 -7.80
N GLN A 201 -19.31 2.41 -6.87
CA GLN A 201 -19.05 3.85 -7.00
C GLN A 201 -18.20 4.13 -8.23
N TYR A 202 -17.10 3.41 -8.41
CA TYR A 202 -16.25 3.57 -9.58
C TYR A 202 -16.96 3.29 -10.91
N ARG A 203 -17.89 2.32 -10.96
CA ARG A 203 -18.73 2.06 -12.14
C ARG A 203 -19.74 3.19 -12.40
N GLN A 204 -20.28 3.79 -11.34
CA GLN A 204 -21.21 4.92 -11.42
C GLN A 204 -20.50 6.20 -11.88
N GLU A 205 -19.32 6.50 -11.36
CA GLU A 205 -18.49 7.62 -11.81
C GLU A 205 -18.16 7.54 -13.31
N LYS A 206 -18.02 6.34 -13.86
CA LYS A 206 -17.85 6.14 -15.30
C LYS A 206 -19.07 6.53 -16.15
N GLN A 207 -20.25 6.61 -15.55
CA GLN A 207 -21.53 6.85 -16.24
C GLN A 207 -22.07 8.26 -16.02
N LEU A 208 -21.49 9.03 -15.10
CA LEU A 208 -21.93 10.38 -14.73
C LEU A 208 -20.86 11.42 -15.06
N PRO A 209 -21.24 12.67 -15.46
CA PRO A 209 -20.31 13.79 -15.50
C PRO A 209 -19.82 14.13 -14.08
N PRO A 210 -18.63 14.75 -13.94
CA PRO A 210 -18.08 15.08 -12.64
C PRO A 210 -19.06 15.97 -11.85
N ALA A 211 -19.57 15.46 -10.77
CA ALA A 211 -20.43 16.21 -9.84
C ALA A 211 -19.80 16.16 -8.45
N ASP A 212 -19.68 17.35 -7.86
CA ASP A 212 -19.42 17.57 -6.46
C ASP A 212 -20.48 16.85 -5.62
N THR A 213 -20.19 15.65 -5.13
CA THR A 213 -21.13 14.97 -4.23
C THR A 213 -20.39 14.15 -3.18
N PHE A 214 -20.08 14.79 -2.07
CA PHE A 214 -20.06 14.16 -0.79
C PHE A 214 -21.48 14.24 -0.21
N SER A 215 -22.36 13.33 -0.62
CA SER A 215 -23.63 13.08 0.06
C SER A 215 -23.73 11.58 0.34
N ALA A 216 -22.99 11.11 1.31
CA ALA A 216 -23.34 9.88 1.99
C ALA A 216 -24.50 10.22 2.94
N ASP A 217 -25.59 9.48 2.86
CA ASP A 217 -26.67 9.45 3.86
C ASP A 217 -26.06 8.86 5.15
N HIS A 218 -25.35 9.72 5.89
CA HIS A 218 -24.84 9.39 7.20
C HIS A 218 -26.02 9.56 8.14
N GLY A 219 -26.64 8.45 8.58
CA GLY A 219 -27.68 8.47 9.59
C GLY A 219 -27.35 9.46 10.73
N GLU A 220 -28.22 9.72 11.68
CA GLU A 220 -28.06 10.74 12.73
C GLU A 220 -26.73 10.56 13.50
N VAL A 221 -25.65 11.15 12.94
CA VAL A 221 -24.33 11.20 13.59
C VAL A 221 -24.39 12.29 14.65
N PRO A 222 -24.09 12.02 15.93
CA PRO A 222 -24.19 13.02 16.98
C PRO A 222 -23.23 14.19 16.74
N PRO A 223 -23.68 15.43 16.97
CA PRO A 223 -22.81 16.59 16.85
C PRO A 223 -21.85 16.68 18.06
N ILE A 224 -20.63 17.19 17.81
CA ILE A 224 -19.63 17.48 18.83
C ILE A 224 -19.10 18.91 18.66
N GLU A 225 -18.82 19.61 19.78
CA GLU A 225 -18.11 20.89 19.74
C GLU A 225 -16.59 20.65 19.47
N TRP A 226 -15.92 21.64 18.84
CA TRP A 226 -14.50 21.52 18.52
C TRP A 226 -13.62 21.28 19.76
N ASP A 227 -13.87 22.03 20.83
CA ASP A 227 -13.10 21.96 22.08
C ASP A 227 -13.28 20.57 22.75
N GLU A 228 -14.48 20.01 22.70
CA GLU A 228 -14.78 18.67 23.22
C GLU A 228 -14.07 17.60 22.38
N TYR A 229 -14.06 17.73 21.04
CA TYR A 229 -13.31 16.87 20.13
C TYR A 229 -11.80 16.86 20.49
N VAL A 230 -11.20 18.05 20.64
CA VAL A 230 -9.78 18.18 20.99
C VAL A 230 -9.50 17.54 22.37
N GLN A 231 -10.33 17.81 23.37
CA GLN A 231 -10.20 17.22 24.71
C GLN A 231 -10.28 15.69 24.69
N GLN A 232 -11.21 15.12 23.91
CA GLN A 232 -11.32 13.67 23.76
C GLN A 232 -10.10 13.07 23.06
N ALA A 233 -9.54 13.73 22.04
CA ALA A 233 -8.32 13.29 21.39
C ALA A 233 -7.09 13.37 22.33
N GLU A 234 -6.96 14.44 23.10
CA GLU A 234 -5.90 14.60 24.10
C GLU A 234 -6.00 13.57 25.26
N SER A 235 -7.21 13.09 25.56
CA SER A 235 -7.40 12.00 26.54
C SER A 235 -6.94 10.62 26.03
N GLY A 236 -6.43 10.54 24.79
CA GLY A 236 -5.87 9.32 24.21
C GLY A 236 -6.79 8.57 23.24
N ARG A 237 -7.98 9.13 22.92
CA ARG A 237 -8.79 8.59 21.81
C ARG A 237 -8.16 8.96 20.48
N GLY A 238 -8.03 8.00 19.59
CA GLY A 238 -7.50 8.20 18.22
C GLY A 238 -8.52 8.91 17.32
N LEU A 239 -8.87 10.18 17.62
CA LEU A 239 -9.84 10.94 16.85
C LEU A 239 -9.15 11.86 15.85
N VAL A 240 -9.67 11.91 14.60
CA VAL A 240 -9.21 12.77 13.52
C VAL A 240 -10.41 13.50 12.90
N ALA A 241 -10.29 14.82 12.67
CA ALA A 241 -11.30 15.61 11.98
C ALA A 241 -10.94 15.76 10.50
N ILE A 242 -11.88 15.47 9.59
CA ILE A 242 -11.71 15.63 8.13
C ILE A 242 -13.01 16.16 7.55
N ALA A 243 -12.95 17.30 6.87
CA ALA A 243 -14.11 17.96 6.23
C ALA A 243 -15.30 18.18 7.17
N GLY A 244 -15.04 18.45 8.44
CA GLY A 244 -16.08 18.69 9.47
C GLY A 244 -16.68 17.44 10.10
N PHE A 245 -16.21 16.26 9.75
CA PHE A 245 -16.58 14.98 10.36
C PHE A 245 -15.44 14.45 11.24
N VAL A 246 -15.79 13.77 12.35
CA VAL A 246 -14.82 13.17 13.27
C VAL A 246 -14.86 11.65 13.13
N TYR A 247 -13.69 11.08 12.96
CA TYR A 247 -13.49 9.65 12.75
C TYR A 247 -12.66 9.05 13.90
N ASP A 248 -13.07 7.92 14.44
CA ASP A 248 -12.31 7.18 15.44
C ASP A 248 -11.39 6.17 14.74
N VAL A 249 -10.12 6.55 14.60
CA VAL A 249 -9.10 5.76 13.94
C VAL A 249 -8.25 4.94 14.92
N SER A 250 -8.65 4.83 16.19
CA SER A 250 -7.89 4.14 17.24
C SER A 250 -7.46 2.73 16.84
N ASN A 251 -8.36 1.97 16.18
CA ASN A 251 -8.09 0.60 15.72
C ASN A 251 -7.45 0.53 14.32
N PHE A 252 -7.10 1.67 13.73
CA PHE A 252 -6.52 1.75 12.39
C PHE A 252 -5.10 2.29 12.37
N VAL A 253 -4.59 2.76 13.50
CA VAL A 253 -3.29 3.44 13.62
C VAL A 253 -2.15 2.57 13.09
N ASP A 254 -2.10 1.32 13.55
CA ASP A 254 -1.13 0.29 13.17
C ASP A 254 -1.29 -0.22 11.72
N ARG A 255 -2.46 0.05 11.12
CA ARG A 255 -2.85 -0.41 9.77
C ARG A 255 -2.74 0.67 8.71
N HIS A 256 -2.42 1.91 9.10
CA HIS A 256 -2.39 3.02 8.16
C HIS A 256 -1.24 2.86 7.15
N PRO A 257 -1.51 2.82 5.82
CA PRO A 257 -0.47 2.58 4.80
C PRO A 257 0.66 3.62 4.80
N GLY A 258 0.35 4.86 5.23
CA GLY A 258 1.32 5.96 5.35
C GLY A 258 2.18 5.87 6.62
N GLY A 259 1.97 4.87 7.47
CA GLY A 259 2.65 4.67 8.74
C GLY A 259 1.90 5.28 9.94
N GLU A 260 2.15 4.70 11.11
CA GLU A 260 1.54 5.07 12.38
C GLU A 260 1.85 6.52 12.78
N LYS A 261 3.10 6.94 12.57
CA LYS A 261 3.58 8.27 12.95
C LYS A 261 2.80 9.38 12.27
N ILE A 262 2.51 9.25 10.98
CA ILE A 262 1.76 10.25 10.21
C ILE A 262 0.34 10.37 10.75
N LEU A 263 -0.33 9.25 10.99
CA LEU A 263 -1.70 9.26 11.50
C LEU A 263 -1.77 9.83 12.92
N LYS A 264 -0.81 9.51 13.80
CA LYS A 264 -0.71 10.09 15.15
C LYS A 264 -0.55 11.61 15.13
N THR A 265 0.17 12.17 14.14
CA THR A 265 0.32 13.64 14.01
C THR A 265 -0.97 14.34 13.58
N ALA A 266 -1.92 13.62 13.01
CA ALA A 266 -3.22 14.12 12.58
C ALA A 266 -4.27 14.11 13.71
N MET A 267 -4.08 13.33 14.77
CA MET A 267 -5.03 13.22 15.88
C MET A 267 -5.21 14.55 16.61
N GLY A 268 -6.45 14.86 16.97
CA GLY A 268 -6.84 16.11 17.63
C GLY A 268 -6.76 17.36 16.72
N ARG A 269 -6.57 17.19 15.41
CA ARG A 269 -6.41 18.29 14.45
C ARG A 269 -7.39 18.15 13.29
N ASP A 270 -7.59 19.27 12.56
CA ASP A 270 -8.20 19.21 11.22
C ASP A 270 -7.17 18.68 10.22
N ALA A 271 -7.38 17.46 9.78
CA ALA A 271 -6.54 16.75 8.81
C ALA A 271 -7.09 16.82 7.38
N THR A 272 -8.08 17.66 7.09
CA THR A 272 -8.72 17.77 5.75
C THR A 272 -7.69 17.98 4.65
N ALA A 273 -6.76 18.90 4.84
CA ALA A 273 -5.70 19.15 3.85
C ALA A 273 -4.72 17.98 3.72
N MET A 274 -4.45 17.24 4.79
CA MET A 274 -3.60 16.05 4.77
C MET A 274 -4.28 14.90 4.01
N PHE A 275 -5.59 14.80 4.13
CA PHE A 275 -6.35 13.74 3.46
C PHE A 275 -6.60 14.04 1.97
N HIS A 276 -6.92 15.29 1.63
CA HIS A 276 -7.34 15.69 0.27
C HIS A 276 -6.28 16.39 -0.58
N GLY A 277 -5.03 16.57 -0.15
CA GLY A 277 -4.12 17.28 -1.03
C GLY A 277 -2.72 17.64 -0.52
N GLY A 278 -2.35 17.26 0.67
CA GLY A 278 -1.06 17.64 1.27
C GLY A 278 0.19 16.88 0.76
N GLY A 279 0.22 16.45 -0.51
CA GLY A 279 1.31 15.68 -1.11
C GLY A 279 0.94 14.24 -1.47
N HIS A 280 -0.18 13.75 -0.96
CA HIS A 280 -0.78 12.47 -1.33
C HIS A 280 -2.30 12.58 -1.29
N ASN A 281 -2.97 12.28 -2.39
CA ASN A 281 -4.42 12.16 -2.41
C ASN A 281 -4.80 10.74 -2.00
N HIS A 282 -5.61 10.63 -0.94
CA HIS A 282 -6.17 9.35 -0.55
C HIS A 282 -7.13 8.82 -1.64
N SER A 283 -7.19 7.50 -1.76
CA SER A 283 -8.03 6.83 -2.75
C SER A 283 -9.51 6.82 -2.35
N LEU A 284 -10.38 6.43 -3.30
CA LEU A 284 -11.78 6.18 -3.02
C LEU A 284 -11.98 5.09 -1.95
N ALA A 285 -11.13 4.07 -1.98
CA ALA A 285 -11.15 3.03 -0.95
C ALA A 285 -10.78 3.58 0.44
N ALA A 286 -9.78 4.46 0.52
CA ALA A 286 -9.44 5.13 1.78
C ALA A 286 -10.63 5.94 2.32
N SER A 287 -11.36 6.65 1.46
CA SER A 287 -12.58 7.37 1.83
C SER A 287 -13.68 6.42 2.31
N ASN A 288 -13.87 5.27 1.65
CA ASN A 288 -14.84 4.26 2.04
C ASN A 288 -14.48 3.57 3.37
N ILE A 289 -13.21 3.29 3.59
CA ILE A 289 -12.72 2.77 4.88
C ILE A 289 -12.95 3.83 5.98
N LEU A 290 -12.58 5.08 5.71
CA LEU A 290 -12.76 6.18 6.65
C LEU A 290 -14.24 6.36 7.04
N SER A 291 -15.17 6.25 6.08
CA SER A 291 -16.61 6.38 6.36
C SER A 291 -17.13 5.37 7.39
N THR A 292 -16.51 4.19 7.49
CA THR A 292 -16.87 3.17 8.51
C THR A 292 -16.42 3.53 9.92
N MET A 293 -15.58 4.55 10.07
CA MET A 293 -15.01 5.02 11.34
C MET A 293 -15.66 6.32 11.83
N LEU A 294 -16.70 6.80 11.14
CA LEU A 294 -17.40 8.05 11.48
C LEU A 294 -18.10 7.94 12.83
N VAL A 295 -17.83 8.89 13.73
CA VAL A 295 -18.40 8.90 15.09
C VAL A 295 -19.13 10.19 15.44
N TYR A 296 -18.69 11.36 14.93
CA TYR A 296 -19.30 12.66 15.21
C TYR A 296 -19.27 13.58 13.98
N VAL A 297 -20.12 14.61 14.01
CA VAL A 297 -20.06 15.77 13.12
C VAL A 297 -19.73 17.02 13.94
N ILE A 298 -18.73 17.79 13.52
CA ILE A 298 -18.35 19.03 14.20
C ILE A 298 -19.44 20.07 13.98
N ARG A 299 -19.99 20.62 15.06
CA ARG A 299 -21.00 21.65 14.97
C ARG A 299 -20.45 22.90 14.29
N GLY A 300 -20.99 23.26 13.12
CA GLY A 300 -20.49 24.34 12.27
C GLY A 300 -19.33 23.98 11.38
N GLY A 301 -19.03 22.70 11.17
CA GLY A 301 -17.85 22.13 10.49
C GLY A 301 -17.43 22.75 9.16
N GLY A 302 -18.35 23.19 8.30
CA GLY A 302 -18.00 23.91 7.08
C GLY A 302 -17.53 25.37 7.29
N ARG A 303 -17.68 25.93 8.50
CA ARG A 303 -17.23 27.29 8.83
C ARG A 303 -15.79 27.33 9.37
N VAL A 304 -15.27 26.26 9.91
CA VAL A 304 -13.92 26.20 10.51
C VAL A 304 -12.85 26.38 9.42
N GLU A 305 -12.99 25.78 8.26
CA GLU A 305 -12.08 26.01 7.12
C GLU A 305 -12.09 27.46 6.61
N LEU A 306 -13.24 28.11 6.61
CA LEU A 306 -13.40 29.51 6.16
C LEU A 306 -12.77 30.51 7.15
N LEU A 307 -12.82 30.24 8.45
CA LEU A 307 -12.21 31.09 9.48
C LEU A 307 -10.69 31.03 9.42
N ASN A 308 -10.10 29.83 9.25
CA ASN A 308 -8.65 29.67 9.11
C ASN A 308 -8.08 30.31 7.82
N LYS A 309 -8.87 30.41 6.75
CA LYS A 309 -8.47 31.13 5.52
C LYS A 309 -8.50 32.66 5.71
N LYS A 310 -9.43 33.19 6.49
CA LYS A 310 -9.53 34.65 6.74
C LYS A 310 -8.42 35.17 7.66
N GLU A 311 -8.02 34.42 8.67
CA GLU A 311 -6.92 34.80 9.54
C GLU A 311 -5.55 34.82 8.83
N LYS A 312 -5.35 33.90 7.85
CA LYS A 312 -4.12 33.90 7.03
C LYS A 312 -4.04 35.00 5.96
N GLN A 313 -5.17 35.66 5.64
CA GLN A 313 -5.19 36.77 4.70
C GLN A 313 -5.13 38.15 5.39
N SER A 314 -5.21 38.19 6.73
CA SER A 314 -5.11 39.43 7.54
C SER A 314 -3.79 39.57 8.31
N GLN A 315 -2.83 38.70 8.06
CA GLN A 315 -1.43 38.81 8.48
C GLN A 315 -0.51 38.98 7.23
#